data_5639b3bae12bd7a6f253944ef1d32651
#
_entry.id   5639b3bae12bd7a6f253944ef1d32651
#
_cell.length_a   1.000
_cell.length_b   1.000
_cell.length_c   1.000
_cell.angle_alpha   90.00
_cell.angle_beta   90.00
_cell.angle_gamma   90.00
#
_symmetry.space_group_name_H-M   'P 1'
#
loop_
_entity.id
_entity.type
_entity.pdbx_description
1 polymer ?
#
loop_
_entity_poly.entity_id
_entity_poly.type
_entity_poly.pdbx_seq_one_letter_code
_entity_poly.pdbx_strand_id
1 'polypeptide(L)'
;CNIFSPVMESHQKNGTANGKILYYISENFRYPKDFDSLVYVSQVLQGIAIKAGVDHWRANRGRCMGALYWQLNDNWPVASWASIDYFGRWKALHYMAARFFAPKAGYIYTEGTKAVISAANETLENQSLNVTVRIRDVELNVLFEETVETTVKAQSSIHVLERDFADVIGSKKRRVFAEAVYTWQDGTTSTEAESFVPYK
;
A
#
# COMPACT_ATOMS: atom_id res chain seq x y z
N CYS A 1 21.50 -7.47 18.77
CA CYS A 1 21.39 -8.26 17.54
C CYS A 1 21.44 -7.32 16.32
N ASN A 2 21.95 -7.78 15.21
CA ASN A 2 21.87 -7.10 13.92
C ASN A 2 21.52 -8.12 12.83
N ILE A 3 21.17 -7.64 11.62
CA ILE A 3 20.68 -8.50 10.53
C ILE A 3 21.69 -9.55 10.05
N PHE A 4 22.99 -9.33 10.28
CA PHE A 4 24.09 -10.23 9.93
C PHE A 4 24.66 -10.97 11.15
N SER A 5 24.01 -10.92 12.31
CA SER A 5 24.44 -11.71 13.46
C SER A 5 24.28 -13.20 13.20
N PRO A 6 25.10 -14.07 13.83
CA PRO A 6 25.00 -15.52 13.66
C PRO A 6 23.58 -16.06 13.90
N VAL A 7 22.84 -15.44 14.83
CA VAL A 7 21.43 -15.81 15.11
C VAL A 7 20.57 -15.50 13.89
N MET A 8 20.63 -14.30 13.32
CA MET A 8 19.84 -13.93 12.14
C MET A 8 20.21 -14.74 10.92
N GLU A 9 21.51 -15.01 10.70
CA GLU A 9 21.96 -15.84 9.59
C GLU A 9 21.48 -17.31 9.74
N SER A 10 21.46 -17.87 10.95
CA SER A 10 20.96 -19.22 11.20
C SER A 10 19.45 -19.34 10.97
N HIS A 11 18.68 -18.24 11.20
CA HIS A 11 17.26 -18.12 10.95
C HIS A 11 16.91 -17.65 9.54
N GLN A 12 17.89 -17.47 8.65
CA GLN A 12 17.66 -17.14 7.23
C GLN A 12 18.05 -18.33 6.36
N LYS A 13 17.06 -18.86 5.60
CA LYS A 13 17.27 -20.01 4.73
C LYS A 13 17.60 -19.67 3.28
N ASN A 14 17.57 -18.38 2.94
CA ASN A 14 18.07 -17.89 1.67
C ASN A 14 19.40 -17.19 1.91
N GLY A 15 20.51 -17.75 1.43
CA GLY A 15 21.89 -17.30 1.73
C GLY A 15 22.24 -15.84 1.35
N THR A 16 21.37 -15.14 0.61
CA THR A 16 21.57 -13.74 0.22
C THR A 16 20.46 -12.81 0.71
N ALA A 17 19.44 -13.33 1.38
CA ALA A 17 18.21 -12.58 1.64
C ALA A 17 18.41 -11.44 2.64
N ASN A 18 19.20 -11.63 3.70
CA ASN A 18 19.47 -10.55 4.66
C ASN A 18 20.12 -9.34 4.00
N GLY A 19 21.08 -9.56 3.10
CA GLY A 19 21.67 -8.50 2.30
C GLY A 19 20.67 -7.84 1.34
N LYS A 20 19.80 -8.62 0.70
CA LYS A 20 18.73 -8.10 -0.18
C LYS A 20 17.71 -7.24 0.59
N ILE A 21 17.30 -7.67 1.78
CA ILE A 21 16.40 -6.87 2.63
C ILE A 21 17.01 -5.50 2.89
N LEU A 22 18.28 -5.48 3.30
CA LEU A 22 18.99 -4.22 3.59
C LEU A 22 19.17 -3.35 2.35
N TYR A 23 19.47 -3.96 1.20
CA TYR A 23 19.58 -3.26 -0.07
C TYR A 23 18.25 -2.55 -0.43
N TYR A 24 17.13 -3.26 -0.42
CA TYR A 24 15.85 -2.65 -0.75
C TYR A 24 15.37 -1.61 0.28
N ILE A 25 15.73 -1.76 1.56
CA ILE A 25 15.50 -0.72 2.55
C ILE A 25 16.29 0.54 2.15
N SER A 26 17.55 0.40 1.78
CA SER A 26 18.42 1.54 1.43
C SER A 26 17.94 2.30 0.19
N GLU A 27 17.28 1.60 -0.74
CA GLU A 27 16.68 2.21 -1.94
C GLU A 27 15.41 3.01 -1.65
N ASN A 28 14.63 2.61 -0.64
CA ASN A 28 13.29 3.14 -0.42
C ASN A 28 13.15 4.01 0.83
N PHE A 29 14.00 3.79 1.85
CA PHE A 29 13.90 4.45 3.15
C PHE A 29 15.26 4.97 3.62
N ARG A 30 15.23 5.83 4.64
CA ARG A 30 16.44 6.17 5.40
C ARG A 30 16.96 4.93 6.11
N TYR A 31 18.29 4.84 6.27
CA TYR A 31 18.92 3.72 6.96
C TYR A 31 18.40 3.61 8.41
N PRO A 32 17.94 2.43 8.84
CA PRO A 32 17.42 2.23 10.20
C PRO A 32 18.49 2.49 11.26
N LYS A 33 18.15 3.18 12.32
CA LYS A 33 19.07 3.55 13.41
C LYS A 33 19.45 2.38 14.33
N ASP A 34 18.59 1.37 14.42
CA ASP A 34 18.74 0.19 15.29
C ASP A 34 18.04 -1.04 14.67
N PHE A 35 18.16 -2.19 15.34
CA PHE A 35 17.60 -3.44 14.85
C PHE A 35 16.07 -3.45 14.85
N ASP A 36 15.42 -2.86 15.86
CA ASP A 36 13.96 -2.79 15.94
C ASP A 36 13.40 -1.92 14.79
N SER A 37 14.03 -0.79 14.53
CA SER A 37 13.70 0.05 13.38
C SER A 37 13.89 -0.68 12.05
N LEU A 38 14.94 -1.53 11.93
CA LEU A 38 15.17 -2.35 10.75
C LEU A 38 14.06 -3.37 10.56
N VAL A 39 13.67 -4.09 11.61
CA VAL A 39 12.57 -5.07 11.58
C VAL A 39 11.27 -4.38 11.17
N TYR A 40 10.96 -3.24 11.76
CA TYR A 40 9.76 -2.47 11.40
C TYR A 40 9.76 -2.03 9.94
N VAL A 41 10.82 -1.36 9.50
CA VAL A 41 10.91 -0.81 8.13
C VAL A 41 10.92 -1.91 7.09
N SER A 42 11.58 -3.06 7.36
CA SER A 42 11.59 -4.19 6.42
C SER A 42 10.19 -4.80 6.23
N GLN A 43 9.40 -4.88 7.28
CA GLN A 43 8.01 -5.36 7.21
C GLN A 43 7.11 -4.37 6.46
N VAL A 44 7.27 -3.07 6.71
CA VAL A 44 6.53 -2.02 5.99
C VAL A 44 6.88 -2.04 4.51
N LEU A 45 8.18 -2.15 4.17
CA LEU A 45 8.64 -2.25 2.79
C LEU A 45 8.03 -3.45 2.05
N GLN A 46 8.02 -4.63 2.68
CA GLN A 46 7.38 -5.81 2.11
C GLN A 46 5.89 -5.55 1.82
N GLY A 47 5.19 -4.96 2.78
CA GLY A 47 3.76 -4.66 2.63
C GLY A 47 3.49 -3.68 1.49
N ILE A 48 4.26 -2.60 1.39
CA ILE A 48 4.16 -1.60 0.31
C ILE A 48 4.46 -2.23 -1.06
N ALA A 49 5.51 -3.05 -1.16
CA ALA A 49 5.88 -3.69 -2.42
C ALA A 49 4.78 -4.64 -2.94
N ILE A 50 4.19 -5.45 -2.07
CA ILE A 50 3.08 -6.35 -2.44
C ILE A 50 1.82 -5.52 -2.75
N LYS A 51 1.51 -4.52 -1.91
CA LYS A 51 0.37 -3.62 -2.12
C LYS A 51 0.43 -2.98 -3.49
N ALA A 52 1.56 -2.41 -3.90
CA ALA A 52 1.70 -1.74 -5.19
C ALA A 52 1.33 -2.64 -6.38
N GLY A 53 1.75 -3.92 -6.36
CA GLY A 53 1.37 -4.89 -7.37
C GLY A 53 -0.12 -5.23 -7.35
N VAL A 54 -0.67 -5.53 -6.17
CA VAL A 54 -2.09 -5.92 -6.03
C VAL A 54 -3.01 -4.77 -6.38
N ASP A 55 -2.74 -3.56 -5.93
CA ASP A 55 -3.52 -2.37 -6.24
C ASP A 55 -3.56 -2.12 -7.75
N HIS A 56 -2.40 -2.22 -8.41
CA HIS A 56 -2.30 -2.06 -9.86
C HIS A 56 -3.17 -3.09 -10.59
N TRP A 57 -3.08 -4.37 -10.23
CA TRP A 57 -3.86 -5.42 -10.89
C TRP A 57 -5.36 -5.27 -10.63
N ARG A 58 -5.76 -4.95 -9.42
CA ARG A 58 -7.18 -4.77 -9.07
C ARG A 58 -7.78 -3.50 -9.67
N ALA A 59 -7.04 -2.41 -9.73
CA ALA A 59 -7.47 -1.17 -10.40
C ALA A 59 -7.65 -1.38 -11.91
N ASN A 60 -6.91 -2.33 -12.52
CA ASN A 60 -6.93 -2.65 -13.94
C ASN A 60 -7.54 -4.04 -14.21
N ARG A 61 -8.60 -4.38 -13.51
CA ARG A 61 -9.32 -5.64 -13.69
C ARG A 61 -9.73 -5.85 -15.15
N GLY A 62 -9.70 -7.11 -15.61
CA GLY A 62 -10.05 -7.53 -16.97
C GLY A 62 -8.91 -8.26 -17.66
N ARG A 63 -7.67 -7.80 -17.48
CA ARG A 63 -6.47 -8.51 -17.98
C ARG A 63 -5.89 -9.43 -16.91
N CYS A 64 -5.64 -8.91 -15.70
CA CYS A 64 -5.25 -9.71 -14.54
C CYS A 64 -6.47 -9.89 -13.63
N MET A 65 -6.90 -11.13 -13.44
CA MET A 65 -8.14 -11.46 -12.73
C MET A 65 -7.91 -12.02 -11.33
N GLY A 66 -6.66 -12.08 -10.87
CA GLY A 66 -6.35 -12.54 -9.53
C GLY A 66 -4.88 -12.33 -9.18
N ALA A 67 -4.60 -12.30 -7.89
CA ALA A 67 -3.26 -12.18 -7.34
C ALA A 67 -3.12 -13.05 -6.09
N LEU A 68 -1.97 -13.67 -5.93
CA LEU A 68 -1.58 -14.43 -4.74
C LEU A 68 -0.26 -13.86 -4.24
N TYR A 69 -0.07 -13.84 -2.94
CA TYR A 69 1.25 -13.62 -2.37
C TYR A 69 1.75 -14.86 -1.65
N TRP A 70 3.01 -15.10 -1.66
CA TRP A 70 3.68 -16.15 -0.95
C TRP A 70 4.36 -15.58 0.28
N GLN A 71 4.03 -16.00 1.47
CA GLN A 71 3.01 -16.99 1.85
C GLN A 71 2.25 -16.51 3.08
N LEU A 72 1.20 -17.24 3.49
CA LEU A 72 0.36 -16.86 4.61
C LEU A 72 1.14 -16.88 5.93
N ASN A 73 1.73 -18.02 6.30
CA ASN A 73 2.36 -18.20 7.61
C ASN A 73 3.66 -19.01 7.54
N ASP A 74 4.48 -18.82 8.55
CA ASP A 74 5.69 -19.62 8.77
C ASP A 74 5.40 -20.88 9.59
N ASN A 75 6.17 -21.93 9.34
CA ASN A 75 6.14 -23.19 10.10
C ASN A 75 7.30 -23.34 11.09
N TRP A 76 8.19 -22.35 11.18
CA TRP A 76 9.30 -22.29 12.13
C TRP A 76 9.77 -20.81 12.25
N PRO A 77 10.52 -20.42 13.31
CA PRO A 77 10.99 -19.04 13.47
C PRO A 77 12.02 -18.68 12.39
N VAL A 78 11.65 -17.81 11.45
CA VAL A 78 12.48 -17.46 10.30
C VAL A 78 12.26 -16.00 9.88
N ALA A 79 13.28 -15.37 9.29
CA ALA A 79 13.11 -14.12 8.54
C ALA A 79 12.63 -14.45 7.12
N SER A 80 11.34 -14.28 6.84
CA SER A 80 10.71 -14.76 5.62
C SER A 80 9.70 -13.80 5.01
N TRP A 81 9.18 -14.21 3.88
CA TRP A 81 8.09 -13.57 3.12
C TRP A 81 6.68 -13.79 3.70
N ALA A 82 6.50 -14.65 4.72
CA ALA A 82 5.20 -14.90 5.31
C ALA A 82 4.58 -13.64 5.93
N SER A 83 3.25 -13.54 5.87
CA SER A 83 2.51 -12.42 6.48
C SER A 83 2.17 -12.65 7.95
N ILE A 84 2.17 -13.91 8.40
CA ILE A 84 1.99 -14.31 9.80
C ILE A 84 3.26 -15.04 10.23
N ASP A 85 3.84 -14.68 11.37
CA ASP A 85 5.04 -15.33 11.87
C ASP A 85 4.74 -16.70 12.52
N TYR A 86 5.80 -17.44 12.86
CA TYR A 86 5.70 -18.75 13.51
C TYR A 86 4.87 -18.74 14.80
N PHE A 87 4.84 -17.63 15.52
CA PHE A 87 4.10 -17.48 16.78
C PHE A 87 2.65 -17.01 16.59
N GLY A 88 2.17 -16.92 15.34
CA GLY A 88 0.83 -16.46 15.01
C GLY A 88 0.64 -14.93 15.02
N ARG A 89 1.72 -14.15 15.10
CA ARG A 89 1.65 -12.69 15.09
C ARG A 89 1.56 -12.17 13.65
N TRP A 90 0.69 -11.20 13.43
CA TRP A 90 0.55 -10.55 12.14
C TRP A 90 1.71 -9.59 11.88
N LYS A 91 2.37 -9.76 10.75
CA LYS A 91 3.34 -8.80 10.20
C LYS A 91 2.60 -7.66 9.48
N ALA A 92 3.30 -6.56 9.17
CA ALA A 92 2.71 -5.40 8.48
C ALA A 92 1.97 -5.81 7.18
N LEU A 93 2.52 -6.75 6.41
CA LEU A 93 1.88 -7.27 5.19
C LEU A 93 0.48 -7.82 5.46
N HIS A 94 0.23 -8.51 6.57
CA HIS A 94 -1.08 -9.11 6.84
C HIS A 94 -2.16 -8.04 7.10
N TYR A 95 -1.83 -6.97 7.81
CA TYR A 95 -2.73 -5.82 7.99
C TYR A 95 -3.00 -5.09 6.68
N MET A 96 -1.99 -4.95 5.82
CA MET A 96 -2.15 -4.34 4.50
C MET A 96 -2.98 -5.24 3.59
N ALA A 97 -2.76 -6.56 3.63
CA ALA A 97 -3.50 -7.54 2.83
C ALA A 97 -5.00 -7.54 3.14
N ALA A 98 -5.38 -7.39 4.41
CA ALA A 98 -6.78 -7.25 4.80
C ALA A 98 -7.47 -6.05 4.12
N ARG A 99 -6.71 -4.99 3.79
CA ARG A 99 -7.20 -3.80 3.10
C ARG A 99 -7.20 -3.98 1.59
N PHE A 100 -6.04 -4.29 1.00
CA PHE A 100 -5.94 -4.35 -0.46
C PHE A 100 -6.64 -5.57 -1.08
N PHE A 101 -7.02 -6.59 -0.29
CA PHE A 101 -7.91 -7.69 -0.70
C PHE A 101 -9.35 -7.55 -0.21
N ALA A 102 -9.73 -6.43 0.40
CA ALA A 102 -11.12 -6.19 0.77
C ALA A 102 -12.05 -6.32 -0.45
N PRO A 103 -13.26 -6.87 -0.30
CA PRO A 103 -14.21 -7.01 -1.41
C PRO A 103 -14.56 -5.69 -2.10
N LYS A 104 -14.54 -4.59 -1.34
CA LYS A 104 -14.68 -3.22 -1.82
C LYS A 104 -13.44 -2.46 -1.40
N ALA A 105 -12.68 -1.93 -2.35
CA ALA A 105 -11.40 -1.28 -2.07
C ALA A 105 -11.15 -0.09 -2.98
N GLY A 106 -10.45 0.89 -2.45
CA GLY A 106 -9.95 2.04 -3.18
C GLY A 106 -8.44 1.99 -3.36
N TYR A 107 -7.94 2.64 -4.40
CA TYR A 107 -6.52 2.69 -4.74
C TYR A 107 -6.13 4.08 -5.20
N ILE A 108 -4.91 4.50 -4.84
CA ILE A 108 -4.27 5.72 -5.36
C ILE A 108 -2.97 5.31 -6.02
N TYR A 109 -2.75 5.82 -7.21
CA TYR A 109 -1.47 5.79 -7.89
C TYR A 109 -1.04 7.22 -8.22
N THR A 110 0.23 7.55 -7.99
CA THR A 110 0.79 8.87 -8.30
C THR A 110 1.95 8.76 -9.29
N GLU A 111 2.00 9.66 -10.25
CA GLU A 111 3.12 9.79 -11.18
C GLU A 111 3.39 11.27 -11.49
N GLY A 112 4.59 11.72 -11.18
CA GLY A 112 4.89 13.14 -11.32
C GLY A 112 4.05 13.98 -10.35
N THR A 113 3.13 14.79 -10.87
CA THR A 113 2.14 15.57 -10.13
C THR A 113 0.71 15.06 -10.32
N LYS A 114 0.55 14.00 -11.13
CA LYS A 114 -0.73 13.35 -11.37
C LYS A 114 -1.08 12.36 -10.27
N ALA A 115 -2.37 12.26 -9.97
CA ALA A 115 -2.93 11.18 -9.18
C ALA A 115 -4.09 10.51 -9.94
N VAL A 116 -4.12 9.18 -9.91
CA VAL A 116 -5.20 8.34 -10.41
C VAL A 116 -5.85 7.67 -9.21
N ILE A 117 -7.12 7.96 -9.02
CA ILE A 117 -7.95 7.41 -7.95
C ILE A 117 -8.84 6.34 -8.57
N SER A 118 -8.78 5.12 -8.06
CA SER A 118 -9.52 3.98 -8.59
C SER A 118 -10.30 3.27 -7.48
N ALA A 119 -11.31 2.52 -7.87
CA ALA A 119 -12.09 1.68 -6.97
C ALA A 119 -12.42 0.34 -7.61
N ALA A 120 -12.43 -0.72 -6.80
CA ALA A 120 -12.85 -2.06 -7.21
C ALA A 120 -13.99 -2.57 -6.32
N ASN A 121 -14.94 -3.24 -6.95
CA ASN A 121 -16.08 -3.91 -6.33
C ASN A 121 -16.06 -5.38 -6.74
N GLU A 122 -15.74 -6.28 -5.80
CA GLU A 122 -15.76 -7.74 -6.00
C GLU A 122 -17.09 -8.37 -5.59
N THR A 123 -18.04 -7.58 -5.11
CA THR A 123 -19.37 -8.09 -4.76
C THR A 123 -20.20 -8.40 -6.00
N LEU A 124 -21.29 -9.13 -5.81
CA LEU A 124 -22.22 -9.50 -6.90
C LEU A 124 -23.26 -8.41 -7.21
N GLU A 125 -23.19 -7.27 -6.53
CA GLU A 125 -24.13 -6.17 -6.68
C GLU A 125 -23.41 -4.88 -7.06
N ASN A 126 -24.09 -4.00 -7.79
CA ASN A 126 -23.59 -2.65 -8.03
C ASN A 126 -23.54 -1.88 -6.70
N GLN A 127 -22.50 -1.10 -6.49
CA GLN A 127 -22.28 -0.34 -5.26
C GLN A 127 -22.20 1.14 -5.58
N SER A 128 -23.05 1.97 -4.96
CA SER A 128 -22.86 3.42 -4.95
C SER A 128 -21.62 3.77 -4.10
N LEU A 129 -20.88 4.74 -4.56
CA LEU A 129 -19.60 5.13 -3.96
C LEU A 129 -19.44 6.65 -4.00
N ASN A 130 -19.13 7.24 -2.85
CA ASN A 130 -18.66 8.62 -2.73
C ASN A 130 -17.16 8.59 -2.42
N VAL A 131 -16.35 9.31 -3.21
CA VAL A 131 -14.92 9.43 -2.99
C VAL A 131 -14.57 10.89 -2.77
N THR A 132 -14.11 11.22 -1.56
CA THR A 132 -13.56 12.54 -1.26
C THR A 132 -12.05 12.50 -1.44
N VAL A 133 -11.56 13.19 -2.46
CA VAL A 133 -10.14 13.33 -2.80
C VAL A 133 -9.59 14.60 -2.23
N ARG A 134 -8.45 14.53 -1.56
CA ARG A 134 -7.76 15.68 -0.98
C ARG A 134 -6.28 15.67 -1.38
N ILE A 135 -5.75 16.87 -1.57
CA ILE A 135 -4.29 17.08 -1.48
C ILE A 135 -4.04 17.73 -0.13
N ARG A 136 -3.21 17.11 0.69
CA ARG A 136 -2.82 17.60 2.01
C ARG A 136 -1.34 17.89 2.07
N ASP A 137 -0.97 18.83 2.92
CA ASP A 137 0.42 19.01 3.31
C ASP A 137 0.79 18.09 4.50
N VAL A 138 2.05 18.08 4.89
CA VAL A 138 2.55 17.26 6.02
C VAL A 138 2.06 17.74 7.38
N GLU A 139 1.50 18.95 7.47
CA GLU A 139 0.80 19.49 8.62
C GLU A 139 -0.71 19.13 8.63
N LEU A 140 -1.15 18.33 7.64
CA LEU A 140 -2.52 17.87 7.42
C LEU A 140 -3.51 18.96 6.97
N ASN A 141 -3.03 20.13 6.57
CA ASN A 141 -3.90 21.15 5.96
C ASN A 141 -4.41 20.66 4.61
N VAL A 142 -5.67 20.96 4.31
CA VAL A 142 -6.28 20.65 3.02
C VAL A 142 -5.95 21.77 2.04
N LEU A 143 -5.23 21.43 0.96
CA LEU A 143 -4.88 22.35 -0.12
C LEU A 143 -5.87 22.26 -1.30
N PHE A 144 -6.50 21.09 -1.44
CA PHE A 144 -7.52 20.81 -2.44
C PHE A 144 -8.47 19.76 -1.89
N GLU A 145 -9.76 19.89 -2.21
CA GLU A 145 -10.78 18.88 -1.91
C GLU A 145 -11.80 18.83 -3.03
N GLU A 146 -12.18 17.62 -3.44
CA GLU A 146 -13.27 17.36 -4.36
C GLU A 146 -13.94 16.03 -3.98
N THR A 147 -15.28 15.98 -4.07
CA THR A 147 -16.03 14.73 -3.88
C THR A 147 -16.65 14.30 -5.21
N VAL A 148 -16.41 13.04 -5.56
CA VAL A 148 -16.97 12.40 -6.76
C VAL A 148 -17.97 11.34 -6.32
N GLU A 149 -19.17 11.42 -6.85
CA GLU A 149 -20.21 10.40 -6.67
C GLU A 149 -20.27 9.50 -7.90
N THR A 150 -20.28 8.20 -7.71
CA THR A 150 -20.28 7.23 -8.81
C THR A 150 -20.92 5.90 -8.40
N THR A 151 -21.02 4.98 -9.36
CA THR A 151 -21.43 3.59 -9.10
C THR A 151 -20.39 2.65 -9.68
N VAL A 152 -19.90 1.73 -8.86
CA VAL A 152 -19.01 0.66 -9.28
C VAL A 152 -19.85 -0.60 -9.53
N LYS A 153 -19.87 -1.06 -10.78
CA LYS A 153 -20.62 -2.27 -11.15
C LYS A 153 -20.13 -3.49 -10.40
N ALA A 154 -20.98 -4.49 -10.27
CA ALA A 154 -20.60 -5.80 -9.73
C ALA A 154 -19.38 -6.35 -10.45
N GLN A 155 -18.44 -6.92 -9.68
CA GLN A 155 -17.23 -7.58 -10.18
C GLN A 155 -16.41 -6.72 -11.17
N SER A 156 -16.31 -5.41 -10.91
CA SER A 156 -15.61 -4.47 -11.78
C SER A 156 -14.69 -3.51 -11.03
N SER A 157 -13.86 -2.82 -11.77
CA SER A 157 -13.08 -1.68 -11.31
C SER A 157 -13.29 -0.47 -12.22
N ILE A 158 -13.11 0.72 -11.65
CA ILE A 158 -13.19 2.00 -12.39
C ILE A 158 -12.08 2.94 -11.96
N HIS A 159 -11.66 3.83 -12.87
CA HIS A 159 -10.96 5.05 -12.52
C HIS A 159 -12.02 6.11 -12.14
N VAL A 160 -11.98 6.55 -10.88
CA VAL A 160 -12.95 7.52 -10.32
C VAL A 160 -12.53 8.93 -10.69
N LEU A 161 -11.24 9.23 -10.57
CA LEU A 161 -10.66 10.53 -10.89
C LEU A 161 -9.23 10.33 -11.40
N GLU A 162 -8.89 11.04 -12.47
CA GLU A 162 -7.51 11.23 -12.92
C GLU A 162 -7.26 12.72 -13.08
N ARG A 163 -6.27 13.27 -12.36
CA ARG A 163 -5.99 14.71 -12.37
C ARG A 163 -4.52 15.00 -12.15
N ASP A 164 -4.03 16.02 -12.86
CA ASP A 164 -2.75 16.67 -12.58
C ASP A 164 -2.96 17.78 -11.53
N PHE A 165 -2.21 17.71 -10.45
CA PHE A 165 -2.25 18.65 -9.33
C PHE A 165 -1.05 19.61 -9.33
N ALA A 166 -0.38 19.81 -10.46
CA ALA A 166 0.80 20.66 -10.56
C ALA A 166 0.59 22.06 -9.96
N ASP A 167 -0.55 22.70 -10.23
CA ASP A 167 -0.89 24.03 -9.73
C ASP A 167 -1.08 24.05 -8.20
N VAL A 168 -1.64 22.99 -7.63
CA VAL A 168 -1.86 22.85 -6.18
C VAL A 168 -0.56 22.53 -5.45
N ILE A 169 0.24 21.63 -6.03
CA ILE A 169 1.49 21.12 -5.44
C ILE A 169 2.61 22.17 -5.54
N GLY A 170 2.74 22.84 -6.69
CA GLY A 170 3.79 23.80 -6.95
C GLY A 170 5.19 23.20 -6.67
N SER A 171 6.00 23.95 -5.93
CA SER A 171 7.34 23.52 -5.51
C SER A 171 7.35 22.59 -4.28
N LYS A 172 6.19 22.30 -3.68
CA LYS A 172 6.08 21.58 -2.39
C LYS A 172 5.94 20.07 -2.51
N LYS A 173 6.31 19.46 -3.63
CA LYS A 173 6.09 18.04 -3.93
C LYS A 173 6.51 17.06 -2.82
N ARG A 174 7.57 17.39 -2.06
CA ARG A 174 8.06 16.58 -0.93
C ARG A 174 7.29 16.78 0.38
N ARG A 175 6.33 17.70 0.40
CA ARG A 175 5.58 18.10 1.60
C ARG A 175 4.07 17.95 1.41
N VAL A 176 3.65 17.24 0.39
CA VAL A 176 2.24 17.00 0.08
C VAL A 176 2.01 15.54 -0.29
N PHE A 177 0.79 15.08 -0.09
CA PHE A 177 0.33 13.76 -0.47
C PHE A 177 -1.14 13.81 -0.92
N ALA A 178 -1.54 12.84 -1.73
CA ALA A 178 -2.92 12.60 -2.08
C ALA A 178 -3.58 11.71 -1.03
N GLU A 179 -4.79 12.06 -0.61
CA GLU A 179 -5.66 11.25 0.24
C GLU A 179 -6.99 11.04 -0.48
N ALA A 180 -7.54 9.83 -0.42
CA ALA A 180 -8.89 9.55 -0.88
C ALA A 180 -9.65 8.77 0.19
N VAL A 181 -10.82 9.28 0.55
CA VAL A 181 -11.77 8.64 1.47
C VAL A 181 -12.90 8.06 0.66
N TYR A 182 -13.07 6.75 0.70
CA TYR A 182 -14.10 5.99 0.00
C TYR A 182 -15.24 5.68 0.96
N THR A 183 -16.45 6.09 0.63
CA THR A 183 -17.68 5.80 1.40
C THR A 183 -18.62 5.01 0.53
N TRP A 184 -18.81 3.75 0.86
CA TRP A 184 -19.65 2.81 0.11
C TRP A 184 -21.11 2.86 0.53
N GLN A 185 -21.99 2.32 -0.30
CA GLN A 185 -23.45 2.32 -0.10
C GLN A 185 -23.90 1.81 1.27
N ASP A 186 -23.21 0.84 1.84
CA ASP A 186 -23.54 0.26 3.16
C ASP A 186 -22.92 1.05 4.35
N GLY A 187 -22.36 2.23 4.08
CA GLY A 187 -21.71 3.08 5.08
C GLY A 187 -20.29 2.65 5.44
N THR A 188 -19.74 1.56 4.88
CA THR A 188 -18.34 1.21 5.10
C THR A 188 -17.43 2.26 4.48
N THR A 189 -16.35 2.58 5.19
CA THR A 189 -15.36 3.58 4.75
C THR A 189 -13.96 2.99 4.72
N SER A 190 -13.16 3.47 3.76
CA SER A 190 -11.72 3.24 3.75
C SER A 190 -10.98 4.50 3.34
N THR A 191 -9.75 4.63 3.77
CA THR A 191 -8.89 5.76 3.40
C THR A 191 -7.58 5.24 2.84
N GLU A 192 -7.20 5.76 1.69
CA GLU A 192 -5.90 5.54 1.07
C GLU A 192 -5.15 6.87 0.98
N ALA A 193 -3.83 6.80 1.09
CA ALA A 193 -2.95 7.96 0.94
C ALA A 193 -1.69 7.56 0.18
N GLU A 194 -1.23 8.44 -0.72
CA GLU A 194 -0.03 8.20 -1.52
C GLU A 194 0.78 9.49 -1.70
N SER A 195 2.10 9.38 -1.59
CA SER A 195 3.00 10.51 -1.78
C SER A 195 3.31 10.72 -3.27
N PHE A 196 3.64 11.96 -3.66
CA PHE A 196 4.08 12.28 -5.03
C PHE A 196 5.59 12.07 -5.24
N VAL A 197 6.29 11.60 -4.23
CA VAL A 197 7.73 11.33 -4.25
C VAL A 197 8.04 10.03 -3.52
N PRO A 198 9.15 9.36 -3.83
CA PRO A 198 9.63 8.23 -3.04
C PRO A 198 9.82 8.61 -1.56
N TYR A 199 9.68 7.63 -0.66
CA TYR A 199 9.79 7.82 0.80
C TYR A 199 11.21 8.18 1.29
N LYS A 200 12.20 8.17 0.41
CA LYS A 200 13.62 8.50 0.70
C LYS A 200 13.93 9.97 0.50
#